data_b854291adab66d1fbf61373c67ad3f3d
#
_entry.id   b854291adab66d1fbf61373c67ad3f3d
#
_cell.length_a   1.000
_cell.length_b   1.000
_cell.length_c   1.000
_cell.angle_alpha   90.00
_cell.angle_beta   90.00
_cell.angle_gamma   90.00
#
_symmetry.space_group_name_H-M   'P 1'
#
loop_
_entity.id
_entity.type
_entity.pdbx_description
1 polymer ?
#
loop_
_entity_poly.entity_id
_entity_poly.type
_entity_poly.pdbx_seq_one_letter_code
_entity_poly.pdbx_strand_id
1 'polypeptide(L)'
;MRKAVFSYFCGNSYRKDNTKMYEAIIERIKERLTGRELSAIIIPHISPDGDAAGSCSALWQVLDKVGIQAQLMTCDYIPDYLKWLKRIPDAISFQNRPKECKQWLHKADILFMLDHNTVAREGDLEPFVKEFEGEVIMIDHHPDPDDVTYRISDTSVSSTCELLYNVVTEIWGKEVIDTDIANAIYAGISTDTGGLSHNSSHPETYRVIADLLALGLNKDYVHEQLYQRNTLSRLRLTGNCLLNKLSIDEHFPVATIPITFQELELYNYKDGDLEGLVNIPLSIEEVLVAVQITERKDKVKLSFRSKGNIPVNLWAKEFFNGGGHLNAAGGQMPLPLDDVVKKVRDTAEWFFKQLKVEN
;
A
#
# COMPACT_ATOMS: atom_id res chain seq x y z
N MET A 1 14.91 -27.80 -5.33
CA MET A 1 14.31 -26.88 -4.36
C MET A 1 15.28 -26.55 -3.23
N ARG A 2 16.41 -25.94 -3.52
CA ARG A 2 17.44 -25.54 -2.51
C ARG A 2 18.16 -24.31 -3.05
N LYS A 3 17.51 -23.12 -3.11
CA LYS A 3 18.21 -21.86 -3.47
C LYS A 3 17.52 -20.57 -2.99
N ALA A 4 16.50 -20.61 -2.13
CA ALA A 4 15.78 -19.39 -1.70
C ALA A 4 16.11 -18.88 -0.28
N VAL A 5 16.94 -19.58 0.51
CA VAL A 5 17.13 -19.28 1.96
C VAL A 5 18.42 -18.51 2.27
N PHE A 6 19.28 -18.19 1.30
CA PHE A 6 20.61 -17.61 1.60
C PHE A 6 20.76 -16.10 1.37
N SER A 7 19.68 -15.35 1.13
CA SER A 7 19.79 -13.91 0.75
C SER A 7 19.64 -12.90 1.90
N TYR A 8 19.35 -13.32 3.12
CA TYR A 8 19.07 -12.39 4.23
C TYR A 8 20.28 -11.85 4.99
N PHE A 9 21.51 -12.32 4.72
CA PHE A 9 22.72 -11.90 5.43
C PHE A 9 23.71 -11.04 4.63
N CYS A 10 23.36 -10.59 3.42
CA CYS A 10 24.22 -9.73 2.58
C CYS A 10 23.63 -8.33 2.30
N GLY A 11 23.18 -7.61 3.34
CA GLY A 11 22.51 -6.31 3.21
C GLY A 11 23.33 -5.17 2.57
N ASN A 12 24.66 -5.30 2.40
CA ASN A 12 25.50 -4.22 1.84
C ASN A 12 25.95 -4.42 0.39
N SER A 13 25.96 -5.64 -0.12
CA SER A 13 26.35 -5.86 -1.53
C SER A 13 25.15 -5.81 -2.48
N TYR A 14 24.01 -6.29 -2.06
CA TYR A 14 22.76 -6.23 -2.85
C TYR A 14 22.29 -4.79 -3.13
N ARG A 15 22.46 -3.86 -2.17
CA ARG A 15 22.14 -2.44 -2.38
C ARG A 15 23.01 -1.77 -3.42
N LYS A 16 24.31 -2.04 -3.45
CA LYS A 16 25.23 -1.40 -4.42
C LYS A 16 24.93 -1.81 -5.86
N ASP A 17 24.52 -3.04 -6.10
CA ASP A 17 24.20 -3.52 -7.43
C ASP A 17 22.82 -3.01 -7.91
N ASN A 18 21.82 -2.99 -7.01
CA ASN A 18 20.51 -2.41 -7.30
C ASN A 18 20.59 -0.89 -7.53
N THR A 19 21.36 -0.17 -6.74
CA THR A 19 21.52 1.29 -6.91
C THR A 19 22.01 1.64 -8.31
N LYS A 20 23.07 0.98 -8.82
CA LYS A 20 23.55 1.21 -10.19
C LYS A 20 22.57 0.83 -11.28
N MET A 21 21.78 -0.20 -11.05
CA MET A 21 20.74 -0.62 -11.99
C MET A 21 19.61 0.43 -12.04
N TYR A 22 19.18 0.94 -10.90
CA TYR A 22 18.16 2.00 -10.84
C TYR A 22 18.66 3.31 -11.40
N GLU A 23 19.92 3.70 -11.17
CA GLU A 23 20.54 4.89 -11.78
C GLU A 23 20.40 4.87 -13.31
N ALA A 24 20.70 3.73 -13.96
CA ALA A 24 20.58 3.59 -15.40
C ALA A 24 19.10 3.64 -15.90
N ILE A 25 18.16 3.09 -15.12
CA ILE A 25 16.73 3.15 -15.45
C ILE A 25 16.22 4.59 -15.25
N ILE A 26 16.57 5.23 -14.14
CA ILE A 26 16.17 6.60 -13.83
C ILE A 26 16.69 7.58 -14.90
N GLU A 27 17.92 7.43 -15.38
CA GLU A 27 18.46 8.27 -16.45
C GLU A 27 17.66 8.09 -17.76
N ARG A 28 17.27 6.86 -18.13
CA ARG A 28 16.40 6.62 -19.28
C ARG A 28 15.01 7.24 -19.10
N ILE A 29 14.44 7.14 -17.90
CA ILE A 29 13.16 7.79 -17.57
C ILE A 29 13.31 9.30 -17.68
N LYS A 30 14.38 9.88 -17.16
CA LYS A 30 14.69 11.31 -17.26
C LYS A 30 14.77 11.78 -18.70
N GLU A 31 15.53 11.08 -19.55
CA GLU A 31 15.61 11.35 -20.99
C GLU A 31 14.23 11.30 -21.66
N ARG A 32 13.38 10.35 -21.24
CA ARG A 32 12.03 10.18 -21.79
C ARG A 32 11.07 11.29 -21.38
N LEU A 33 11.18 11.77 -20.12
CA LEU A 33 10.29 12.76 -19.54
C LEU A 33 10.72 14.21 -19.81
N THR A 34 11.91 14.44 -20.36
CA THR A 34 12.47 15.79 -20.53
C THR A 34 12.28 16.30 -21.96
N GLY A 35 11.86 17.57 -22.10
CA GLY A 35 11.89 18.30 -23.38
C GLY A 35 10.82 17.89 -24.40
N ARG A 36 9.74 17.23 -24.00
CA ARG A 36 8.65 16.79 -24.87
C ARG A 36 7.30 17.17 -24.27
N GLU A 37 6.32 17.46 -25.11
CA GLU A 37 4.92 17.48 -24.69
C GLU A 37 4.46 16.03 -24.53
N LEU A 38 4.12 15.67 -23.30
CA LEU A 38 3.70 14.32 -22.92
C LEU A 38 2.40 14.36 -22.15
N SER A 39 1.62 13.31 -22.29
CA SER A 39 0.46 13.03 -21.47
C SER A 39 0.67 11.75 -20.66
N ALA A 40 0.29 11.77 -19.39
CA ALA A 40 0.51 10.67 -18.48
C ALA A 40 -0.78 10.25 -17.74
N ILE A 41 -0.86 8.99 -17.40
CA ILE A 41 -1.85 8.44 -16.48
C ILE A 41 -1.10 7.95 -15.24
N ILE A 42 -1.69 8.13 -14.08
CA ILE A 42 -1.20 7.61 -12.81
C ILE A 42 -2.26 6.64 -12.29
N ILE A 43 -1.89 5.41 -11.98
CA ILE A 43 -2.81 4.38 -11.48
C ILE A 43 -2.23 3.78 -10.19
N PRO A 44 -2.97 3.83 -9.06
CA PRO A 44 -2.70 3.06 -7.85
C PRO A 44 -3.35 1.69 -7.92
N HIS A 45 -3.10 0.83 -6.93
CA HIS A 45 -3.87 -0.40 -6.76
C HIS A 45 -5.35 -0.15 -6.39
N ILE A 46 -6.20 -1.19 -6.57
CA ILE A 46 -7.59 -1.18 -6.11
C ILE A 46 -7.67 -0.94 -4.59
N SER A 47 -8.66 -0.16 -4.14
CA SER A 47 -8.82 0.24 -2.74
C SER A 47 -7.55 0.91 -2.18
N PRO A 48 -7.11 2.04 -2.77
CA PRO A 48 -5.86 2.68 -2.45
C PRO A 48 -5.80 3.11 -0.99
N ASP A 49 -4.67 2.84 -0.38
CA ASP A 49 -4.33 3.27 0.98
C ASP A 49 -3.55 4.58 1.00
N GLY A 50 -2.89 4.88 2.12
CA GLY A 50 -2.16 6.15 2.28
C GLY A 50 -0.88 6.23 1.46
N ASP A 51 -0.19 5.11 1.20
CA ASP A 51 1.02 5.08 0.38
C ASP A 51 0.67 5.21 -1.10
N ALA A 52 -0.33 4.46 -1.56
CA ALA A 52 -0.86 4.57 -2.92
C ALA A 52 -1.38 5.99 -3.22
N ALA A 53 -2.20 6.57 -2.34
CA ALA A 53 -2.73 7.92 -2.53
C ALA A 53 -1.65 9.01 -2.38
N GLY A 54 -0.73 8.85 -1.43
CA GLY A 54 0.39 9.76 -1.20
C GLY A 54 1.33 9.83 -2.39
N SER A 55 1.77 8.67 -2.90
CA SER A 55 2.64 8.58 -4.07
C SER A 55 1.97 9.15 -5.33
N CYS A 56 0.70 8.83 -5.57
CA CYS A 56 -0.07 9.37 -6.69
C CYS A 56 -0.23 10.89 -6.59
N SER A 57 -0.58 11.42 -5.42
CA SER A 57 -0.70 12.86 -5.17
C SER A 57 0.62 13.59 -5.39
N ALA A 58 1.72 13.05 -4.85
CA ALA A 58 3.05 13.64 -4.99
C ALA A 58 3.50 13.66 -6.45
N LEU A 59 3.42 12.51 -7.14
CA LEU A 59 3.84 12.43 -8.54
C LEU A 59 3.01 13.35 -9.44
N TRP A 60 1.69 13.38 -9.27
CA TRP A 60 0.84 14.26 -10.08
C TRP A 60 1.23 15.74 -9.94
N GLN A 61 1.46 16.20 -8.72
CA GLN A 61 1.91 17.57 -8.47
C GLN A 61 3.30 17.85 -9.08
N VAL A 62 4.22 16.89 -9.05
CA VAL A 62 5.52 17.01 -9.71
C VAL A 62 5.35 17.14 -11.22
N LEU A 63 4.55 16.26 -11.84
CA LEU A 63 4.29 16.28 -13.29
C LEU A 63 3.66 17.62 -13.73
N ASP A 64 2.71 18.15 -12.96
CA ASP A 64 2.13 19.49 -13.21
C ASP A 64 3.21 20.58 -13.21
N LYS A 65 4.13 20.56 -12.25
CA LYS A 65 5.23 21.58 -12.16
C LYS A 65 6.21 21.52 -13.29
N VAL A 66 6.46 20.32 -13.83
CA VAL A 66 7.40 20.15 -14.96
C VAL A 66 6.72 20.22 -16.32
N GLY A 67 5.41 20.53 -16.36
CA GLY A 67 4.64 20.76 -17.59
C GLY A 67 4.15 19.49 -18.29
N ILE A 68 4.13 18.35 -17.62
CA ILE A 68 3.56 17.11 -18.15
C ILE A 68 2.09 17.02 -17.76
N GLN A 69 1.21 16.91 -18.77
CA GLN A 69 -0.23 16.76 -18.52
C GLN A 69 -0.52 15.39 -17.94
N ALA A 70 -1.00 15.32 -16.70
CA ALA A 70 -1.28 14.06 -16.03
C ALA A 70 -2.70 13.94 -15.52
N GLN A 71 -3.22 12.70 -15.40
CA GLN A 71 -4.50 12.36 -14.80
C GLN A 71 -4.36 11.17 -13.88
N LEU A 72 -4.79 11.32 -12.63
CA LEU A 72 -4.93 10.20 -11.71
C LEU A 72 -6.22 9.43 -12.01
N MET A 73 -6.08 8.14 -12.24
CA MET A 73 -7.18 7.23 -12.53
C MET A 73 -7.18 6.10 -11.49
N THR A 74 -8.34 5.82 -10.91
CA THR A 74 -8.52 4.72 -9.96
C THR A 74 -9.55 3.72 -10.49
N CYS A 75 -9.43 2.46 -10.10
CA CYS A 75 -10.49 1.49 -10.37
C CYS A 75 -11.75 1.85 -9.60
N ASP A 76 -11.62 2.00 -8.31
CA ASP A 76 -12.68 2.24 -7.33
C ASP A 76 -12.54 3.61 -6.64
N TYR A 77 -13.05 3.70 -5.44
CA TYR A 77 -13.13 4.93 -4.68
C TYR A 77 -11.92 5.12 -3.75
N ILE A 78 -11.37 6.34 -3.71
CA ILE A 78 -10.34 6.70 -2.73
C ILE A 78 -11.04 7.06 -1.40
N PRO A 79 -10.61 6.48 -0.28
CA PRO A 79 -11.19 6.75 1.03
C PRO A 79 -11.21 8.24 1.41
N ASP A 80 -12.30 8.68 2.07
CA ASP A 80 -12.50 10.10 2.41
C ASP A 80 -11.38 10.68 3.29
N TYR A 81 -10.76 9.86 4.13
CA TYR A 81 -9.68 10.31 5.02
C TYR A 81 -8.38 10.66 4.28
N LEU A 82 -8.27 10.32 2.97
CA LEU A 82 -7.14 10.68 2.10
C LEU A 82 -7.42 11.88 1.19
N LYS A 83 -8.66 12.37 1.13
CA LYS A 83 -9.06 13.47 0.23
C LYS A 83 -8.46 14.84 0.57
N TRP A 84 -7.80 14.99 1.69
CA TRP A 84 -7.03 16.19 2.02
C TRP A 84 -5.72 16.28 1.24
N LEU A 85 -5.24 15.19 0.68
CA LEU A 85 -4.08 15.17 -0.22
C LEU A 85 -4.44 15.91 -1.51
N LYS A 86 -3.58 16.84 -1.89
CA LYS A 86 -3.79 17.66 -3.09
C LYS A 86 -3.87 16.78 -4.33
N ARG A 87 -4.72 17.16 -5.29
CA ARG A 87 -5.06 16.41 -6.50
C ARG A 87 -5.92 15.16 -6.29
N ILE A 88 -5.92 14.54 -5.12
CA ILE A 88 -6.76 13.35 -4.87
C ILE A 88 -8.24 13.58 -5.13
N PRO A 89 -8.85 14.74 -4.77
CA PRO A 89 -10.25 15.04 -5.12
C PRO A 89 -10.52 15.12 -6.63
N ASP A 90 -9.50 15.39 -7.44
CA ASP A 90 -9.61 15.54 -8.91
C ASP A 90 -9.47 14.18 -9.64
N ALA A 91 -9.21 13.09 -8.93
CA ALA A 91 -9.06 11.76 -9.50
C ALA A 91 -10.35 11.30 -10.20
N ILE A 92 -10.19 10.59 -11.31
CA ILE A 92 -11.31 9.95 -12.01
C ILE A 92 -11.37 8.45 -11.64
N SER A 93 -12.57 7.99 -11.29
CA SER A 93 -12.80 6.57 -11.00
C SER A 93 -13.39 5.87 -12.21
N PHE A 94 -12.86 4.70 -12.55
CA PHE A 94 -13.35 3.88 -13.64
C PHE A 94 -14.80 3.44 -13.42
N GLN A 95 -15.18 3.13 -12.18
CA GLN A 95 -16.57 2.78 -11.84
C GLN A 95 -17.55 3.91 -12.18
N ASN A 96 -17.15 5.17 -12.00
CA ASN A 96 -18.04 6.32 -12.18
C ASN A 96 -17.90 6.96 -13.57
N ARG A 97 -16.72 6.95 -14.16
CA ARG A 97 -16.38 7.64 -15.42
C ARG A 97 -15.64 6.74 -16.42
N PRO A 98 -16.16 5.54 -16.75
CA PRO A 98 -15.42 4.58 -17.58
C PRO A 98 -15.08 5.11 -18.99
N LYS A 99 -15.93 5.95 -19.56
CA LYS A 99 -15.65 6.54 -20.90
C LYS A 99 -14.46 7.50 -20.87
N GLU A 100 -14.38 8.35 -19.84
CA GLU A 100 -13.31 9.31 -19.66
C GLU A 100 -11.97 8.59 -19.38
N CYS A 101 -12.01 7.56 -18.54
CA CYS A 101 -10.85 6.71 -18.27
C CYS A 101 -10.30 6.07 -19.56
N LYS A 102 -11.18 5.50 -20.40
CA LYS A 102 -10.77 4.92 -21.69
C LYS A 102 -10.19 5.95 -22.66
N GLN A 103 -10.72 7.18 -22.66
CA GLN A 103 -10.17 8.26 -23.50
C GLN A 103 -8.76 8.64 -23.06
N TRP A 104 -8.49 8.70 -21.76
CA TRP A 104 -7.15 8.95 -21.22
C TRP A 104 -6.19 7.81 -21.56
N LEU A 105 -6.60 6.53 -21.36
CA LEU A 105 -5.80 5.36 -21.69
C LEU A 105 -5.42 5.30 -23.18
N HIS A 106 -6.30 5.74 -24.06
CA HIS A 106 -6.03 5.79 -25.49
C HIS A 106 -5.11 6.96 -25.91
N LYS A 107 -5.11 8.06 -25.14
CA LYS A 107 -4.38 9.28 -25.47
C LYS A 107 -3.00 9.35 -24.82
N ALA A 108 -2.82 8.75 -23.65
CA ALA A 108 -1.62 8.92 -22.86
C ALA A 108 -0.40 8.24 -23.50
N ASP A 109 0.75 8.92 -23.37
CA ASP A 109 2.05 8.40 -23.81
C ASP A 109 2.68 7.50 -22.75
N ILE A 110 2.38 7.78 -21.45
CA ILE A 110 3.01 7.14 -20.30
C ILE A 110 1.94 6.75 -19.29
N LEU A 111 2.11 5.57 -18.71
CA LEU A 111 1.34 5.08 -17.59
C LEU A 111 2.27 4.83 -16.40
N PHE A 112 2.02 5.51 -15.27
CA PHE A 112 2.68 5.26 -14.00
C PHE A 112 1.85 4.28 -13.17
N MET A 113 2.44 3.12 -12.87
CA MET A 113 1.94 2.16 -11.89
C MET A 113 2.60 2.47 -10.55
N LEU A 114 1.82 2.90 -9.55
CA LEU A 114 2.33 3.28 -8.24
C LEU A 114 1.76 2.39 -7.16
N ASP A 115 2.65 1.90 -6.31
CA ASP A 115 2.33 1.11 -5.13
C ASP A 115 1.63 -0.24 -5.44
N HIS A 116 1.95 -0.81 -6.58
CA HIS A 116 1.56 -2.19 -6.89
C HIS A 116 2.52 -2.84 -7.87
N ASN A 117 2.74 -4.12 -7.65
CA ASN A 117 3.71 -4.95 -8.33
C ASN A 117 3.15 -5.64 -9.59
N THR A 118 1.84 -5.69 -9.74
CA THR A 118 1.17 -6.43 -10.83
C THR A 118 -0.10 -5.73 -11.28
N VAL A 119 -0.35 -5.79 -12.60
CA VAL A 119 -1.56 -5.23 -13.22
C VAL A 119 -2.85 -5.87 -12.65
N ALA A 120 -2.77 -7.10 -12.15
CA ALA A 120 -3.91 -7.77 -11.52
C ALA A 120 -4.45 -7.03 -10.27
N ARG A 121 -3.68 -6.12 -9.68
CA ARG A 121 -4.12 -5.29 -8.55
C ARG A 121 -4.88 -4.02 -8.97
N GLU A 122 -5.13 -3.82 -10.26
CA GLU A 122 -5.85 -2.68 -10.80
C GLU A 122 -7.37 -2.92 -10.98
N GLY A 123 -7.86 -4.13 -10.61
CA GLY A 123 -9.27 -4.47 -10.67
C GLY A 123 -9.84 -4.38 -12.11
N ASP A 124 -10.96 -3.67 -12.29
CA ASP A 124 -11.62 -3.55 -13.61
C ASP A 124 -10.80 -2.75 -14.65
N LEU A 125 -9.71 -2.09 -14.25
CA LEU A 125 -8.77 -1.44 -15.16
C LEU A 125 -7.77 -2.42 -15.79
N GLU A 126 -7.54 -3.59 -15.17
CA GLU A 126 -6.54 -4.58 -15.61
C GLU A 126 -6.59 -4.88 -17.13
N PRO A 127 -7.76 -5.17 -17.77
CA PRO A 127 -7.80 -5.45 -19.20
C PRO A 127 -7.30 -4.29 -20.06
N PHE A 128 -7.59 -3.06 -19.67
CA PHE A 128 -7.23 -1.85 -20.43
C PHE A 128 -5.77 -1.46 -20.22
N VAL A 129 -5.20 -1.71 -19.06
CA VAL A 129 -3.77 -1.50 -18.79
C VAL A 129 -2.92 -2.53 -19.54
N LYS A 130 -3.38 -3.78 -19.65
CA LYS A 130 -2.71 -4.81 -20.47
C LYS A 130 -2.70 -4.48 -21.97
N GLU A 131 -3.69 -3.73 -22.44
CA GLU A 131 -3.80 -3.28 -23.84
C GLU A 131 -3.18 -1.89 -24.06
N PHE A 132 -2.58 -1.28 -23.04
CA PHE A 132 -1.97 0.04 -23.16
C PHE A 132 -0.75 0.00 -24.09
N GLU A 133 -0.77 0.85 -25.12
CA GLU A 133 0.27 0.89 -26.16
C GLU A 133 1.45 1.83 -25.84
N GLY A 134 1.30 2.69 -24.81
CA GLY A 134 2.36 3.59 -24.34
C GLY A 134 3.41 2.89 -23.47
N GLU A 135 4.29 3.70 -22.88
CA GLU A 135 5.32 3.18 -22.00
C GLU A 135 4.84 3.13 -20.54
N VAL A 136 5.11 2.01 -19.87
CA VAL A 136 4.74 1.80 -18.46
C VAL A 136 5.94 2.01 -17.57
N ILE A 137 5.78 2.88 -16.56
CA ILE A 137 6.76 3.14 -15.50
C ILE A 137 6.17 2.67 -14.18
N MET A 138 6.75 1.62 -13.61
CA MET A 138 6.39 1.10 -12.30
C MET A 138 7.33 1.66 -11.24
N ILE A 139 6.77 2.20 -10.16
CA ILE A 139 7.49 2.54 -8.92
C ILE A 139 6.74 1.87 -7.77
N ASP A 140 7.37 0.87 -7.14
CA ASP A 140 6.72 -0.03 -6.21
C ASP A 140 7.70 -0.67 -5.23
N HIS A 141 7.22 -1.03 -4.04
CA HIS A 141 8.02 -1.72 -3.03
C HIS A 141 7.53 -3.14 -2.69
N HIS A 142 6.58 -3.66 -3.43
CA HIS A 142 6.08 -5.02 -3.25
C HIS A 142 6.98 -6.08 -3.93
N PRO A 143 6.99 -7.34 -3.42
CA PRO A 143 7.72 -8.44 -4.04
C PRO A 143 7.07 -8.90 -5.34
N ASP A 144 7.84 -9.64 -6.16
CA ASP A 144 7.38 -10.29 -7.39
C ASP A 144 6.72 -9.35 -8.42
N PRO A 145 7.40 -8.27 -8.86
CA PRO A 145 6.84 -7.31 -9.81
C PRO A 145 6.73 -7.87 -11.24
N ASP A 146 5.65 -7.45 -11.94
CA ASP A 146 5.49 -7.69 -13.38
C ASP A 146 6.63 -7.07 -14.19
N ASP A 147 6.87 -7.57 -15.40
CA ASP A 147 7.81 -7.00 -16.34
C ASP A 147 7.13 -5.87 -17.14
N VAL A 148 7.69 -4.65 -17.04
CA VAL A 148 7.17 -3.42 -17.67
C VAL A 148 8.30 -2.64 -18.33
N THR A 149 7.97 -1.58 -19.08
CA THR A 149 8.96 -0.80 -19.84
C THR A 149 10.09 -0.24 -18.95
N TYR A 150 9.73 0.36 -17.82
CA TYR A 150 10.67 0.85 -16.81
C TYR A 150 10.20 0.40 -15.43
N ARG A 151 11.00 -0.41 -14.76
CA ARG A 151 10.67 -0.96 -13.45
C ARG A 151 11.64 -0.48 -12.38
N ILE A 152 11.12 0.26 -11.41
CA ILE A 152 11.81 0.64 -10.18
C ILE A 152 11.04 -0.02 -9.04
N SER A 153 11.55 -1.15 -8.55
CA SER A 153 10.92 -1.95 -7.49
C SER A 153 11.94 -2.34 -6.45
N ASP A 154 11.73 -1.91 -5.19
CA ASP A 154 12.65 -2.15 -4.07
C ASP A 154 11.90 -2.49 -2.78
N THR A 155 11.91 -3.75 -2.40
CA THR A 155 11.27 -4.24 -1.17
C THR A 155 12.00 -3.84 0.12
N SER A 156 13.17 -3.19 0.03
CA SER A 156 13.97 -2.79 1.19
C SER A 156 13.63 -1.39 1.72
N VAL A 157 12.86 -0.61 0.98
CA VAL A 157 12.37 0.71 1.40
C VAL A 157 11.11 0.57 2.26
N SER A 158 10.81 1.61 3.03
CA SER A 158 9.65 1.60 3.93
C SER A 158 8.31 1.69 3.20
N SER A 159 8.29 2.31 2.01
CA SER A 159 7.08 2.61 1.25
C SER A 159 7.42 3.00 -0.19
N THR A 160 6.43 2.96 -1.07
CA THR A 160 6.53 3.50 -2.43
C THR A 160 6.78 5.01 -2.41
N CYS A 161 6.24 5.74 -1.43
CA CYS A 161 6.52 7.17 -1.25
C CYS A 161 7.99 7.46 -0.95
N GLU A 162 8.68 6.63 -0.14
CA GLU A 162 10.13 6.75 0.07
C GLU A 162 10.89 6.55 -1.25
N LEU A 163 10.51 5.52 -2.02
CA LEU A 163 11.14 5.24 -3.31
C LEU A 163 10.89 6.36 -4.32
N LEU A 164 9.65 6.87 -4.38
CA LEU A 164 9.27 7.98 -5.24
C LEU A 164 10.06 9.25 -4.94
N TYR A 165 10.30 9.56 -3.64
CA TYR A 165 11.15 10.69 -3.26
C TYR A 165 12.52 10.60 -3.92
N ASN A 166 13.15 9.43 -3.87
CA ASN A 166 14.47 9.21 -4.45
C ASN A 166 14.43 9.39 -5.98
N VAL A 167 13.42 8.82 -6.66
CA VAL A 167 13.23 8.93 -8.12
C VAL A 167 13.00 10.40 -8.53
N VAL A 168 12.12 11.10 -7.85
CA VAL A 168 11.78 12.50 -8.15
C VAL A 168 12.99 13.41 -7.98
N THR A 169 13.73 13.24 -6.88
CA THR A 169 14.90 14.08 -6.60
C THR A 169 16.04 13.82 -7.56
N GLU A 170 16.22 12.60 -8.04
CA GLU A 170 17.25 12.25 -9.03
C GLU A 170 16.91 12.80 -10.42
N ILE A 171 15.62 12.78 -10.81
CA ILE A 171 15.21 13.28 -12.13
C ILE A 171 15.15 14.80 -12.19
N TRP A 172 14.53 15.45 -11.20
CA TRP A 172 14.19 16.89 -11.24
C TRP A 172 14.81 17.73 -10.14
N GLY A 173 15.59 17.13 -9.23
CA GLY A 173 16.15 17.84 -8.08
C GLY A 173 15.17 17.99 -6.92
N LYS A 174 15.69 18.38 -5.75
CA LYS A 174 14.87 18.59 -4.54
C LYS A 174 13.98 19.83 -4.65
N GLU A 175 14.30 20.77 -5.51
CA GLU A 175 13.62 22.04 -5.69
C GLU A 175 12.20 21.91 -6.24
N VAL A 176 11.87 20.77 -6.86
CA VAL A 176 10.52 20.49 -7.35
C VAL A 176 9.54 20.21 -6.20
N ILE A 177 10.06 19.77 -5.05
CA ILE A 177 9.29 19.37 -3.88
C ILE A 177 8.93 20.61 -3.05
N ASP A 178 7.65 20.95 -3.01
CA ASP A 178 7.09 21.93 -2.08
C ASP A 178 6.43 21.27 -0.86
N THR A 179 5.84 22.08 0.01
CA THR A 179 5.14 21.61 1.21
C THR A 179 4.03 20.59 0.90
N ASP A 180 3.24 20.78 -0.17
CA ASP A 180 2.14 19.88 -0.51
C ASP A 180 2.66 18.51 -0.98
N ILE A 181 3.72 18.51 -1.79
CA ILE A 181 4.39 17.28 -2.24
C ILE A 181 5.06 16.59 -1.06
N ALA A 182 5.77 17.34 -0.20
CA ALA A 182 6.42 16.80 1.00
C ALA A 182 5.40 16.17 1.97
N ASN A 183 4.25 16.82 2.16
CA ASN A 183 3.15 16.29 2.97
C ASN A 183 2.60 14.98 2.39
N ALA A 184 2.43 14.90 1.07
CA ALA A 184 1.93 13.71 0.40
C ALA A 184 2.90 12.52 0.50
N ILE A 185 4.19 12.74 0.27
CA ILE A 185 5.23 11.71 0.43
C ILE A 185 5.28 11.22 1.88
N TYR A 186 5.29 12.15 2.86
CA TYR A 186 5.31 11.75 4.27
C TYR A 186 4.04 11.04 4.71
N ALA A 187 2.88 11.35 4.12
CA ALA A 187 1.64 10.64 4.40
C ALA A 187 1.77 9.14 4.07
N GLY A 188 2.32 8.80 2.90
CA GLY A 188 2.56 7.41 2.53
C GLY A 188 3.59 6.72 3.44
N ILE A 189 4.74 7.34 3.68
CA ILE A 189 5.73 6.81 4.63
C ILE A 189 5.09 6.55 6.00
N SER A 190 4.29 7.50 6.49
CA SER A 190 3.66 7.40 7.82
C SER A 190 2.62 6.28 7.89
N THR A 191 1.79 6.11 6.86
CA THR A 191 0.75 5.07 6.86
C THR A 191 1.37 3.68 6.76
N ASP A 192 2.33 3.48 5.87
CA ASP A 192 2.95 2.18 5.62
C ASP A 192 3.86 1.70 6.76
N THR A 193 4.37 2.65 7.54
CA THR A 193 5.17 2.37 8.73
C THR A 193 4.37 2.40 10.04
N GLY A 194 3.06 2.63 9.99
CA GLY A 194 2.22 2.79 11.18
C GLY A 194 2.72 3.92 12.08
N GLY A 195 3.02 5.08 11.51
CA GLY A 195 3.60 6.21 12.23
C GLY A 195 5.04 5.97 12.70
N LEU A 196 5.83 5.27 11.92
CA LEU A 196 7.22 4.85 12.21
C LEU A 196 7.34 3.80 13.32
N SER A 197 6.31 3.00 13.55
CA SER A 197 6.32 1.94 14.56
C SER A 197 6.82 0.59 14.02
N HIS A 198 6.80 0.37 12.70
CA HIS A 198 7.31 -0.83 12.04
C HIS A 198 7.85 -0.50 10.66
N ASN A 199 8.60 -1.43 10.05
CA ASN A 199 9.22 -1.28 8.72
C ASN A 199 9.98 0.05 8.51
N SER A 200 10.48 0.65 9.58
CA SER A 200 11.10 1.98 9.58
C SER A 200 12.48 2.02 10.25
N SER A 201 13.11 0.87 10.51
CA SER A 201 14.45 0.81 11.13
C SER A 201 15.59 1.14 10.16
N HIS A 202 15.28 1.55 8.95
CA HIS A 202 16.26 1.89 7.93
C HIS A 202 16.71 3.34 8.07
N PRO A 203 18.02 3.66 8.17
CA PRO A 203 18.49 5.04 8.29
C PRO A 203 18.05 5.94 7.14
N GLU A 204 17.84 5.38 5.93
CA GLU A 204 17.44 6.13 4.74
C GLU A 204 16.04 6.72 4.86
N THR A 205 15.09 5.99 5.44
CA THR A 205 13.76 6.50 5.73
C THR A 205 13.82 7.79 6.56
N TYR A 206 14.67 7.83 7.59
CA TYR A 206 14.84 9.02 8.43
C TYR A 206 15.58 10.16 7.71
N ARG A 207 16.50 9.86 6.79
CA ARG A 207 17.12 10.89 5.95
C ARG A 207 16.11 11.53 5.02
N VAL A 208 15.27 10.72 4.36
CA VAL A 208 14.16 11.23 3.54
C VAL A 208 13.22 12.10 4.37
N ILE A 209 12.82 11.68 5.56
CA ILE A 209 11.97 12.49 6.45
C ILE A 209 12.67 13.81 6.84
N ALA A 210 13.95 13.77 7.17
CA ALA A 210 14.72 14.99 7.50
C ALA A 210 14.81 15.96 6.31
N ASP A 211 15.01 15.45 5.10
CA ASP A 211 15.00 16.23 3.88
C ASP A 211 13.61 16.84 3.62
N LEU A 212 12.53 16.07 3.77
CA LEU A 212 11.17 16.57 3.62
C LEU A 212 10.85 17.69 4.64
N LEU A 213 11.33 17.57 5.89
CA LEU A 213 11.19 18.63 6.89
C LEU A 213 11.92 19.90 6.47
N ALA A 214 13.13 19.77 5.90
CA ALA A 214 13.89 20.92 5.38
C ALA A 214 13.22 21.57 4.16
N LEU A 215 12.43 20.78 3.39
CA LEU A 215 11.65 21.25 2.23
C LEU A 215 10.24 21.78 2.61
N GLY A 216 9.91 21.83 3.90
CA GLY A 216 8.69 22.44 4.39
C GLY A 216 7.56 21.47 4.72
N LEU A 217 7.85 20.17 4.91
CA LEU A 217 6.88 19.21 5.46
C LEU A 217 6.25 19.74 6.73
N ASN A 218 4.91 19.80 6.77
CA ASN A 218 4.16 20.04 8.00
C ASN A 218 3.74 18.71 8.63
N LYS A 219 4.67 18.08 9.34
CA LYS A 219 4.48 16.77 9.95
C LYS A 219 3.28 16.70 10.88
N ASP A 220 3.07 17.75 11.68
CA ASP A 220 1.99 17.77 12.66
C ASP A 220 0.62 17.87 11.96
N TYR A 221 0.52 18.65 10.89
CA TYR A 221 -0.67 18.70 10.05
C TYR A 221 -0.97 17.34 9.41
N VAL A 222 0.03 16.67 8.82
CA VAL A 222 -0.15 15.32 8.25
C VAL A 222 -0.62 14.33 9.32
N HIS A 223 0.00 14.36 10.51
CA HIS A 223 -0.39 13.50 11.62
C HIS A 223 -1.86 13.75 12.04
N GLU A 224 -2.26 15.01 12.15
CA GLU A 224 -3.65 15.38 12.44
C GLU A 224 -4.61 14.80 11.39
N GLN A 225 -4.31 14.99 10.09
CA GLN A 225 -5.16 14.50 9.00
C GLN A 225 -5.32 12.97 9.02
N LEU A 226 -4.26 12.23 9.27
CA LEU A 226 -4.25 10.76 9.22
C LEU A 226 -4.82 10.11 10.49
N TYR A 227 -4.51 10.66 11.68
CA TYR A 227 -4.73 9.95 12.93
C TYR A 227 -5.65 10.65 13.93
N GLN A 228 -5.95 11.95 13.75
CA GLN A 228 -6.73 12.74 14.70
C GLN A 228 -8.09 13.22 14.15
N ARG A 229 -8.53 12.70 12.99
CA ARG A 229 -9.84 13.03 12.36
C ARG A 229 -10.84 11.87 12.44
N ASN A 230 -10.73 11.04 13.46
CA ASN A 230 -11.65 9.93 13.65
C ASN A 230 -13.06 10.43 13.96
N THR A 231 -14.07 9.81 13.34
CA THR A 231 -15.47 10.03 13.71
C THR A 231 -15.79 9.32 15.03
N LEU A 232 -16.80 9.80 15.75
CA LEU A 232 -17.29 9.10 16.95
C LEU A 232 -17.77 7.68 16.60
N SER A 233 -18.37 7.49 15.43
CA SER A 233 -18.79 6.18 14.90
C SER A 233 -17.62 5.22 14.77
N ARG A 234 -16.51 5.66 14.16
CA ARG A 234 -15.27 4.87 14.06
C ARG A 234 -14.75 4.45 15.43
N LEU A 235 -14.65 5.39 16.37
CA LEU A 235 -14.16 5.07 17.72
C LEU A 235 -15.08 4.10 18.47
N ARG A 236 -16.40 4.21 18.29
CA ARG A 236 -17.38 3.28 18.87
C ARG A 236 -17.28 1.89 18.23
N LEU A 237 -17.15 1.80 16.91
CA LEU A 237 -16.92 0.54 16.21
C LEU A 237 -15.61 -0.12 16.71
N THR A 238 -14.52 0.63 16.79
CA THR A 238 -13.23 0.16 17.34
C THR A 238 -13.41 -0.36 18.76
N GLY A 239 -14.09 0.41 19.63
CA GLY A 239 -14.37 -0.01 21.01
C GLY A 239 -15.19 -1.30 21.08
N ASN A 240 -16.23 -1.46 20.24
CA ASN A 240 -16.99 -2.70 20.14
C ASN A 240 -16.12 -3.88 19.69
N CYS A 241 -15.29 -3.68 18.67
CA CYS A 241 -14.39 -4.70 18.15
C CYS A 241 -13.42 -5.20 19.24
N LEU A 242 -12.84 -4.30 20.00
CA LEU A 242 -11.86 -4.65 21.05
C LEU A 242 -12.52 -5.29 22.28
N LEU A 243 -13.70 -4.78 22.71
CA LEU A 243 -14.34 -5.27 23.91
C LEU A 243 -15.11 -6.58 23.69
N ASN A 244 -15.79 -6.71 22.55
CA ASN A 244 -16.78 -7.76 22.33
C ASN A 244 -16.37 -8.79 21.28
N LYS A 245 -15.38 -8.50 20.43
CA LYS A 245 -15.02 -9.34 19.28
C LYS A 245 -13.59 -9.87 19.30
N LEU A 246 -12.67 -9.13 19.94
CA LEU A 246 -11.30 -9.59 20.06
C LEU A 246 -11.26 -10.89 20.86
N SER A 247 -10.70 -11.93 20.27
CA SER A 247 -10.41 -13.20 20.92
C SER A 247 -9.00 -13.67 20.58
N ILE A 248 -8.38 -14.36 21.53
CA ILE A 248 -7.05 -14.98 21.36
C ILE A 248 -7.29 -16.50 21.32
N ASP A 249 -6.63 -17.18 20.39
CA ASP A 249 -6.70 -18.64 20.30
C ASP A 249 -6.02 -19.29 21.51
N GLU A 250 -6.59 -20.39 22.02
CA GLU A 250 -6.09 -21.06 23.23
C GLU A 250 -4.77 -21.82 23.00
N HIS A 251 -4.43 -22.15 21.75
CA HIS A 251 -3.30 -23.01 21.39
C HIS A 251 -2.22 -22.29 20.58
N PHE A 252 -2.59 -21.21 19.91
CA PHE A 252 -1.70 -20.45 19.02
C PHE A 252 -1.72 -18.96 19.37
N PRO A 253 -0.61 -18.24 19.20
CA PRO A 253 -0.51 -16.82 19.49
C PRO A 253 -1.21 -15.96 18.42
N VAL A 254 -2.47 -16.27 18.16
CA VAL A 254 -3.31 -15.64 17.12
C VAL A 254 -4.47 -14.92 17.78
N ALA A 255 -4.60 -13.63 17.50
CA ALA A 255 -5.78 -12.85 17.83
C ALA A 255 -6.69 -12.71 16.61
N THR A 256 -7.99 -12.82 16.79
CA THR A 256 -9.01 -12.62 15.74
C THR A 256 -10.02 -11.56 16.13
N ILE A 257 -10.47 -10.77 15.14
CA ILE A 257 -11.56 -9.78 15.28
C ILE A 257 -12.57 -10.01 14.16
N PRO A 258 -13.60 -10.85 14.37
CA PRO A 258 -14.69 -11.04 13.40
C PRO A 258 -15.71 -9.90 13.50
N ILE A 259 -16.01 -9.25 12.37
CA ILE A 259 -16.92 -8.10 12.28
C ILE A 259 -18.02 -8.45 11.29
N THR A 260 -19.27 -8.42 11.72
CA THR A 260 -20.43 -8.68 10.88
C THR A 260 -20.82 -7.47 10.04
N PHE A 261 -21.50 -7.73 8.92
CA PHE A 261 -22.08 -6.66 8.09
C PHE A 261 -23.08 -5.81 8.88
N GLN A 262 -23.87 -6.41 9.76
CA GLN A 262 -24.83 -5.70 10.63
C GLN A 262 -24.13 -4.74 11.60
N GLU A 263 -22.98 -5.10 12.15
CA GLU A 263 -22.18 -4.20 13.00
C GLU A 263 -21.62 -3.02 12.22
N LEU A 264 -21.19 -3.23 10.99
CA LEU A 264 -20.78 -2.14 10.12
C LEU A 264 -21.91 -1.15 9.86
N GLU A 265 -23.13 -1.64 9.62
CA GLU A 265 -24.32 -0.79 9.46
C GLU A 265 -24.69 -0.06 10.76
N LEU A 266 -24.68 -0.78 11.90
CA LEU A 266 -25.00 -0.22 13.22
C LEU A 266 -24.14 0.98 13.60
N TYR A 267 -22.83 0.92 13.25
CA TYR A 267 -21.88 1.98 13.56
C TYR A 267 -21.70 2.97 12.40
N ASN A 268 -22.53 2.95 11.35
CA ASN A 268 -22.42 3.80 10.17
C ASN A 268 -21.01 3.77 9.58
N TYR A 269 -20.46 2.57 9.40
CA TYR A 269 -19.13 2.34 8.87
C TYR A 269 -18.91 3.07 7.53
N LYS A 270 -17.75 3.68 7.38
CA LYS A 270 -17.23 4.22 6.14
C LYS A 270 -15.92 3.55 5.77
N ASP A 271 -15.61 3.49 4.48
CA ASP A 271 -14.33 2.95 4.03
C ASP A 271 -13.16 3.73 4.68
N GLY A 272 -12.22 2.96 5.23
CA GLY A 272 -11.12 3.48 6.06
C GLY A 272 -11.37 3.42 7.57
N ASP A 273 -12.60 3.25 8.07
CA ASP A 273 -12.88 3.24 9.52
C ASP A 273 -12.26 2.03 10.26
N LEU A 274 -11.91 0.97 9.55
CA LEU A 274 -11.24 -0.21 10.11
C LEU A 274 -9.72 -0.17 9.93
N GLU A 275 -9.18 0.88 9.31
CA GLU A 275 -7.75 1.00 9.10
C GLU A 275 -7.01 1.08 10.44
N GLY A 276 -5.95 0.26 10.56
CA GLY A 276 -5.15 0.15 11.78
C GLY A 276 -5.74 -0.73 12.89
N LEU A 277 -7.03 -1.11 12.84
CA LEU A 277 -7.66 -1.94 13.87
C LEU A 277 -6.94 -3.28 14.07
N VAL A 278 -6.55 -3.93 12.98
CA VAL A 278 -5.84 -5.22 13.00
C VAL A 278 -4.48 -5.16 13.70
N ASN A 279 -3.87 -3.98 13.83
CA ASN A 279 -2.59 -3.80 14.51
C ASN A 279 -2.73 -3.75 16.04
N ILE A 280 -3.90 -3.36 16.55
CA ILE A 280 -4.09 -3.16 17.99
C ILE A 280 -3.83 -4.44 18.81
N PRO A 281 -4.33 -5.63 18.42
CA PRO A 281 -4.04 -6.87 19.15
C PRO A 281 -2.57 -7.24 19.22
N LEU A 282 -1.74 -6.78 18.27
CA LEU A 282 -0.29 -7.01 18.33
C LEU A 282 0.39 -6.31 19.51
N SER A 283 -0.28 -5.34 20.17
CA SER A 283 0.23 -4.75 21.43
C SER A 283 0.16 -5.69 22.62
N ILE A 284 -0.61 -6.78 22.52
CA ILE A 284 -0.70 -7.83 23.54
C ILE A 284 0.58 -8.69 23.44
N GLU A 285 1.23 -8.94 24.58
CA GLU A 285 2.54 -9.59 24.63
C GLU A 285 2.54 -10.98 23.98
N GLU A 286 1.54 -11.80 24.31
CA GLU A 286 1.39 -13.17 23.83
C GLU A 286 0.89 -13.29 22.38
N VAL A 287 0.42 -12.21 21.76
CA VAL A 287 -0.08 -12.21 20.38
C VAL A 287 1.06 -11.98 19.41
N LEU A 288 1.26 -12.92 18.49
CA LEU A 288 2.24 -12.83 17.40
C LEU A 288 1.58 -12.56 16.05
N VAL A 289 0.32 -12.99 15.87
CA VAL A 289 -0.44 -12.77 14.63
C VAL A 289 -1.82 -12.21 14.98
N ALA A 290 -2.27 -11.22 14.23
CA ALA A 290 -3.61 -10.67 14.32
C ALA A 290 -4.34 -10.83 12.99
N VAL A 291 -5.60 -11.27 13.03
CA VAL A 291 -6.46 -11.44 11.86
C VAL A 291 -7.78 -10.71 12.08
N GLN A 292 -8.00 -9.65 11.32
CA GLN A 292 -9.29 -8.99 11.23
C GLN A 292 -10.11 -9.66 10.12
N ILE A 293 -11.34 -10.05 10.42
CA ILE A 293 -12.22 -10.80 9.52
C ILE A 293 -13.50 -10.00 9.35
N THR A 294 -13.71 -9.39 8.20
CA THR A 294 -14.79 -8.43 7.99
C THR A 294 -15.76 -8.90 6.93
N GLU A 295 -17.01 -9.13 7.33
CA GLU A 295 -18.08 -9.49 6.42
C GLU A 295 -18.45 -8.30 5.51
N ARG A 296 -18.63 -8.57 4.23
CA ARG A 296 -19.14 -7.67 3.20
C ARG A 296 -20.37 -8.33 2.54
N LYS A 297 -21.04 -7.60 1.66
CA LYS A 297 -22.27 -8.08 1.01
C LYS A 297 -22.12 -9.40 0.25
N ASP A 298 -20.97 -9.59 -0.38
CA ASP A 298 -20.70 -10.68 -1.33
C ASP A 298 -19.52 -11.58 -0.91
N LYS A 299 -18.78 -11.18 0.13
CA LYS A 299 -17.54 -11.87 0.56
C LYS A 299 -17.15 -11.48 1.97
N VAL A 300 -16.21 -12.23 2.51
CA VAL A 300 -15.50 -11.88 3.74
C VAL A 300 -14.07 -11.43 3.37
N LYS A 301 -13.68 -10.24 3.80
CA LYS A 301 -12.31 -9.74 3.68
C LYS A 301 -11.51 -10.08 4.94
N LEU A 302 -10.24 -10.46 4.76
CA LEU A 302 -9.32 -10.71 5.85
C LEU A 302 -8.13 -9.74 5.74
N SER A 303 -7.69 -9.24 6.89
CA SER A 303 -6.42 -8.52 7.03
C SER A 303 -5.57 -9.25 8.05
N PHE A 304 -4.34 -9.56 7.69
CA PHE A 304 -3.37 -10.26 8.51
C PHE A 304 -2.24 -9.32 8.88
N ARG A 305 -1.81 -9.37 10.14
CA ARG A 305 -0.59 -8.69 10.60
C ARG A 305 0.18 -9.62 11.54
N SER A 306 1.51 -9.47 11.58
CA SER A 306 2.35 -10.28 12.45
C SER A 306 3.54 -9.51 13.02
N LYS A 307 4.10 -10.04 14.12
CA LYS A 307 5.36 -9.58 14.71
C LYS A 307 6.55 -10.34 14.13
N GLY A 308 7.72 -9.72 14.12
CA GLY A 308 8.98 -10.35 13.76
C GLY A 308 8.99 -10.92 12.34
N ASN A 309 9.60 -12.09 12.15
CA ASN A 309 9.75 -12.74 10.85
C ASN A 309 8.64 -13.78 10.57
N ILE A 310 7.39 -13.48 10.92
CA ILE A 310 6.27 -14.41 10.72
C ILE A 310 5.57 -14.10 9.39
N PRO A 311 5.66 -14.99 8.36
CA PRO A 311 5.23 -14.70 6.99
C PRO A 311 3.74 -14.91 6.80
N VAL A 312 2.89 -14.00 7.29
CA VAL A 312 1.43 -14.10 7.15
C VAL A 312 0.95 -14.02 5.71
N ASN A 313 1.76 -13.49 4.80
CA ASN A 313 1.50 -13.52 3.37
C ASN A 313 1.40 -14.95 2.80
N LEU A 314 2.20 -15.88 3.32
CA LEU A 314 2.11 -17.29 2.92
C LEU A 314 0.81 -17.93 3.40
N TRP A 315 0.37 -17.61 4.62
CA TRP A 315 -0.90 -18.08 5.15
C TRP A 315 -2.09 -17.54 4.35
N ALA A 316 -2.08 -16.24 4.05
CA ALA A 316 -3.09 -15.58 3.22
C ALA A 316 -3.16 -16.19 1.81
N LYS A 317 -2.01 -16.44 1.20
CA LYS A 317 -1.89 -17.00 -0.15
C LYS A 317 -2.41 -18.44 -0.22
N GLU A 318 -2.04 -19.29 0.76
CA GLU A 318 -2.39 -20.71 0.74
C GLU A 318 -3.88 -20.96 1.02
N PHE A 319 -4.50 -20.20 1.93
CA PHE A 319 -5.84 -20.55 2.42
C PHE A 319 -6.94 -19.51 2.16
N PHE A 320 -6.58 -18.26 1.83
CA PHE A 320 -7.53 -17.15 1.85
C PHE A 320 -7.57 -16.32 0.56
N ASN A 321 -7.10 -16.88 -0.56
CA ASN A 321 -7.05 -16.19 -1.87
C ASN A 321 -6.43 -14.79 -1.75
N GLY A 322 -5.29 -14.71 -1.09
CA GLY A 322 -4.66 -13.45 -0.70
C GLY A 322 -3.18 -13.38 -0.99
N GLY A 323 -2.52 -12.39 -0.38
CA GLY A 323 -1.09 -12.13 -0.50
C GLY A 323 -0.72 -10.82 0.16
N GLY A 324 0.51 -10.36 -0.04
CA GLY A 324 1.04 -9.14 0.52
C GLY A 324 2.48 -9.29 1.01
N HIS A 325 2.87 -8.41 1.93
CA HIS A 325 4.18 -8.44 2.57
C HIS A 325 4.29 -9.48 3.68
N LEU A 326 5.52 -9.76 4.10
CA LEU A 326 5.83 -10.71 5.17
C LEU A 326 4.90 -10.55 6.39
N ASN A 327 4.78 -9.32 6.90
CA ASN A 327 4.05 -9.00 8.12
C ASN A 327 2.69 -8.35 7.90
N ALA A 328 2.28 -8.10 6.64
CA ALA A 328 1.04 -7.44 6.27
C ALA A 328 0.45 -8.07 5.02
N ALA A 329 -0.65 -8.80 5.16
CA ALA A 329 -1.29 -9.48 4.05
C ALA A 329 -2.81 -9.27 4.07
N GLY A 330 -3.43 -9.40 2.91
CA GLY A 330 -4.89 -9.41 2.74
C GLY A 330 -5.36 -10.75 2.19
N GLY A 331 -6.66 -11.01 2.35
CA GLY A 331 -7.33 -12.17 1.76
C GLY A 331 -8.81 -11.95 1.59
N GLN A 332 -9.48 -12.82 0.83
CA GLN A 332 -10.93 -12.77 0.67
C GLN A 332 -11.53 -14.16 0.43
N MET A 333 -12.72 -14.38 0.96
CA MET A 333 -13.41 -15.65 0.82
C MET A 333 -14.90 -15.43 0.51
N PRO A 334 -15.49 -16.16 -0.47
CA PRO A 334 -16.94 -16.15 -0.73
C PRO A 334 -17.65 -17.15 0.18
N LEU A 335 -17.46 -17.05 1.50
CA LEU A 335 -18.01 -17.93 2.52
C LEU A 335 -18.67 -17.09 3.63
N PRO A 336 -19.60 -17.66 4.42
CA PRO A 336 -20.12 -17.03 5.62
C PRO A 336 -19.02 -16.68 6.63
N LEU A 337 -19.22 -15.62 7.42
CA LEU A 337 -18.24 -15.14 8.40
C LEU A 337 -17.78 -16.23 9.36
N ASP A 338 -18.72 -17.01 9.94
CA ASP A 338 -18.41 -18.07 10.91
C ASP A 338 -17.53 -19.18 10.32
N ASP A 339 -17.77 -19.54 9.04
CA ASP A 339 -16.96 -20.53 8.34
C ASP A 339 -15.54 -20.02 8.10
N VAL A 340 -15.38 -18.72 7.81
CA VAL A 340 -14.06 -18.10 7.65
C VAL A 340 -13.32 -18.00 8.99
N VAL A 341 -14.02 -17.65 10.07
CA VAL A 341 -13.44 -17.65 11.44
C VAL A 341 -12.97 -19.05 11.81
N LYS A 342 -13.80 -20.07 11.56
CA LYS A 342 -13.42 -21.46 11.77
C LYS A 342 -12.20 -21.85 10.94
N LYS A 343 -12.17 -21.46 9.65
CA LYS A 343 -11.03 -21.75 8.75
C LYS A 343 -9.74 -21.12 9.24
N VAL A 344 -9.76 -19.89 9.77
CA VAL A 344 -8.58 -19.26 10.38
C VAL A 344 -8.05 -20.12 11.52
N ARG A 345 -8.93 -20.57 12.43
CA ARG A 345 -8.56 -21.45 13.55
C ARG A 345 -8.01 -22.80 13.07
N ASP A 346 -8.73 -23.49 12.17
CA ASP A 346 -8.36 -24.81 11.68
C ASP A 346 -7.01 -24.81 10.92
N THR A 347 -6.64 -23.70 10.28
CA THR A 347 -5.40 -23.57 9.52
C THR A 347 -4.22 -22.98 10.32
N ALA A 348 -4.46 -22.46 11.52
CA ALA A 348 -3.42 -21.92 12.40
C ALA A 348 -2.37 -23.00 12.76
N GLU A 349 -2.80 -24.22 13.06
CA GLU A 349 -1.90 -25.33 13.36
C GLU A 349 -0.94 -25.62 12.20
N TRP A 350 -1.47 -25.69 10.98
CA TRP A 350 -0.64 -25.88 9.78
C TRP A 350 0.35 -24.75 9.63
N PHE A 351 -0.09 -23.51 9.75
CA PHE A 351 0.76 -22.33 9.61
C PHE A 351 1.92 -22.32 10.60
N PHE A 352 1.65 -22.52 11.90
CA PHE A 352 2.70 -22.55 12.91
C PHE A 352 3.61 -23.79 12.86
N LYS A 353 3.15 -24.91 12.27
CA LYS A 353 4.02 -26.05 12.00
C LYS A 353 5.05 -25.75 10.90
N GLN A 354 4.66 -25.01 9.86
CA GLN A 354 5.61 -24.58 8.82
C GLN A 354 6.75 -23.73 9.40
N LEU A 355 6.44 -22.82 10.33
CA LEU A 355 7.45 -21.96 10.98
C LEU A 355 8.47 -22.75 11.82
N LYS A 356 8.09 -23.91 12.35
CA LYS A 356 8.99 -24.76 13.15
C LYS A 356 9.93 -25.63 12.32
N VAL A 357 9.67 -25.80 11.04
CA VAL A 357 10.51 -26.59 10.13
C VAL A 357 11.67 -25.76 9.56
N GLU A 358 11.59 -24.44 9.64
CA GLU A 358 12.62 -23.51 9.14
C GLU A 358 13.62 -23.03 10.21
N ASN A 359 13.48 -23.48 11.46
CA ASN A 359 14.44 -23.28 12.56
C ASN A 359 15.19 -24.59 12.84
#